data_c451a524ee9f39f3029cceba2ab60b77
#
_entry.id   c451a524ee9f39f3029cceba2ab60b77
#
_cell.length_a   1.000
_cell.length_b   1.000
_cell.length_c   1.000
_cell.angle_alpha   90.00
_cell.angle_beta   90.00
_cell.angle_gamma   90.00
#
_symmetry.space_group_name_H-M   'P 1'
#
loop_
_entity.id
_entity.type
_entity.pdbx_description
1 polymer ?
#
loop_
_entity_poly.entity_id
_entity_poly.type
_entity_poly.pdbx_seq_one_letter_code
_entity_poly.pdbx_strand_id
1 'polypeptide(L)'
;MPSLRLLTAPVSRDPYEWIVGCDYARITTLAELDAYITPAILAKTPVGVDFETNSLNVRRDDLRVVGVCISVAHGSARYIPVGHRVGYEKNLPWHEVLQRLWYLDTHGVETLWYNAKYDHEVLYRCARFVQGIPDRWYPERHFHEVMFGVWLAGCNHKSFGLKPSADRLLGVTMPTYKAVTEGRNFEDVDPDEAVIYGCADADCTRRLWLHPKVVAAVKRQREVYELERALIEPFRTMIRNGQYWDDAHLATVEAHLGAEVKRKNKLVTPASGIIGRISDQIRSMDGGATLNFDAPAQVASFFLGLRIALVEKTK
;
A
#
# COMPACT_ATOMS: atom_id res chain seq x y z
N MET A 1 40.04 -15.28 17.80
CA MET A 1 38.76 -14.53 17.85
C MET A 1 37.67 -15.40 17.25
N PRO A 2 36.69 -15.87 18.00
CA PRO A 2 35.62 -16.69 17.44
C PRO A 2 34.62 -15.78 16.70
N SER A 3 34.32 -16.17 15.47
CA SER A 3 33.34 -15.53 14.60
C SER A 3 31.93 -15.67 15.20
N LEU A 4 31.28 -14.56 15.56
CA LEU A 4 29.86 -14.53 15.83
C LEU A 4 29.11 -14.87 14.52
N ARG A 5 28.70 -16.11 14.35
CA ARG A 5 27.65 -16.48 13.41
C ARG A 5 26.32 -16.06 14.05
N LEU A 6 25.77 -14.95 13.57
CA LEU A 6 24.36 -14.66 13.75
C LEU A 6 23.57 -15.66 12.88
N LEU A 7 23.22 -16.77 13.50
CA LEU A 7 22.17 -17.65 13.02
C LEU A 7 20.83 -17.03 13.39
N THR A 8 20.24 -16.31 12.46
CA THR A 8 18.79 -16.14 12.45
C THR A 8 18.28 -16.63 11.10
N ALA A 9 18.05 -17.93 11.01
CA ALA A 9 17.04 -18.42 10.09
C ALA A 9 15.73 -17.68 10.39
N PRO A 10 14.98 -17.18 9.40
CA PRO A 10 13.66 -16.62 9.67
C PRO A 10 12.81 -17.75 10.23
N VAL A 11 12.44 -17.63 11.49
CA VAL A 11 11.37 -18.43 12.06
C VAL A 11 10.14 -18.04 11.26
N SER A 12 9.62 -18.98 10.47
CA SER A 12 8.31 -18.84 9.82
C SER A 12 7.29 -18.74 10.94
N ARG A 13 6.96 -17.51 11.36
CA ARG A 13 5.90 -17.27 12.33
C ARG A 13 4.59 -17.40 11.59
N ASP A 14 3.72 -18.25 12.08
CA ASP A 14 2.33 -18.33 11.63
C ASP A 14 1.73 -16.91 11.74
N PRO A 15 1.24 -16.31 10.65
CA PRO A 15 0.67 -14.96 10.69
C PRO A 15 -0.59 -14.86 11.54
N TYR A 16 -1.15 -15.98 12.00
CA TYR A 16 -2.34 -16.03 12.82
C TYR A 16 -2.05 -16.28 14.31
N GLU A 17 -0.82 -16.64 14.67
CA GLU A 17 -0.46 -16.97 16.07
C GLU A 17 -0.74 -15.83 17.05
N TRP A 18 -0.39 -14.59 16.68
CA TRP A 18 -0.57 -13.41 17.54
C TRP A 18 -2.02 -12.93 17.62
N ILE A 19 -2.88 -13.40 16.70
CA ILE A 19 -4.30 -13.05 16.64
C ILE A 19 -5.11 -13.89 17.64
N VAL A 20 -4.55 -15.03 18.07
CA VAL A 20 -5.18 -15.86 19.11
C VAL A 20 -5.33 -15.04 20.39
N GLY A 21 -6.57 -14.86 20.83
CA GLY A 21 -6.92 -14.02 21.98
C GLY A 21 -7.27 -12.55 21.63
N CYS A 22 -7.18 -12.15 20.37
CA CYS A 22 -7.74 -10.89 19.92
C CYS A 22 -9.28 -10.97 19.80
N ASP A 23 -9.95 -9.88 20.15
CA ASP A 23 -11.39 -9.72 19.99
C ASP A 23 -11.70 -9.12 18.59
N TYR A 24 -11.59 -9.97 17.57
CA TYR A 24 -11.91 -9.62 16.19
C TYR A 24 -13.24 -10.23 15.78
N ALA A 25 -14.17 -9.43 15.32
CA ALA A 25 -15.49 -9.89 14.91
C ALA A 25 -16.07 -9.04 13.79
N ARG A 26 -17.01 -9.62 13.05
CA ARG A 26 -17.85 -8.90 12.11
C ARG A 26 -18.98 -8.19 12.84
N ILE A 27 -19.26 -6.95 12.47
CA ILE A 27 -20.49 -6.24 12.87
C ILE A 27 -21.65 -6.78 12.04
N THR A 28 -22.73 -7.10 12.71
CA THR A 28 -23.95 -7.64 12.10
C THR A 28 -25.11 -6.64 12.07
N THR A 29 -25.06 -5.64 12.94
CA THR A 29 -26.09 -4.60 13.03
C THR A 29 -25.47 -3.23 13.31
N LEU A 30 -26.18 -2.17 12.94
CA LEU A 30 -25.75 -0.80 13.25
C LEU A 30 -25.74 -0.53 14.77
N ALA A 31 -26.62 -1.17 15.53
CA ALA A 31 -26.63 -1.07 16.99
C ALA A 31 -25.35 -1.66 17.62
N GLU A 32 -24.83 -2.78 17.10
CA GLU A 32 -23.54 -3.32 17.52
C GLU A 32 -22.39 -2.35 17.17
N LEU A 33 -22.43 -1.72 16.00
CA LEU A 33 -21.43 -0.72 15.61
C LEU A 33 -21.47 0.47 16.57
N ASP A 34 -22.66 1.01 16.85
CA ASP A 34 -22.85 2.11 17.78
C ASP A 34 -22.34 1.76 19.18
N ALA A 35 -22.67 0.57 19.69
CA ALA A 35 -22.18 0.08 20.98
C ALA A 35 -20.66 -0.06 21.02
N TYR A 36 -20.03 -0.48 19.90
CA TYR A 36 -18.59 -0.67 19.81
C TYR A 36 -17.82 0.65 19.80
N ILE A 37 -18.29 1.68 19.08
CA ILE A 37 -17.58 2.97 18.94
C ILE A 37 -17.90 3.96 20.07
N THR A 38 -19.04 3.86 20.74
CA THR A 38 -19.49 4.81 21.79
C THR A 38 -18.45 5.00 22.91
N PRO A 39 -17.82 3.97 23.47
CA PRO A 39 -16.79 4.17 24.50
C PRO A 39 -15.61 5.02 24.01
N ALA A 40 -15.18 4.85 22.75
CA ALA A 40 -14.10 5.64 22.17
C ALA A 40 -14.51 7.11 21.96
N ILE A 41 -15.77 7.36 21.59
CA ILE A 41 -16.32 8.71 21.45
C ILE A 41 -16.36 9.42 22.80
N LEU A 42 -16.85 8.76 23.84
CA LEU A 42 -16.94 9.33 25.18
C LEU A 42 -15.57 9.62 25.79
N ALA A 43 -14.63 8.73 25.60
CA ALA A 43 -13.28 8.84 26.15
C ALA A 43 -12.32 9.65 25.24
N LYS A 44 -12.72 10.04 24.04
CA LYS A 44 -11.87 10.66 23.01
C LYS A 44 -10.60 9.84 22.72
N THR A 45 -10.71 8.51 22.76
CA THR A 45 -9.57 7.65 22.44
C THR A 45 -9.40 7.51 20.94
N PRO A 46 -8.16 7.58 20.42
CA PRO A 46 -7.91 7.42 18.99
C PRO A 46 -8.33 6.04 18.48
N VAL A 47 -8.94 6.00 17.31
CA VAL A 47 -9.42 4.77 16.66
C VAL A 47 -8.63 4.48 15.38
N GLY A 48 -8.18 3.23 15.21
CA GLY A 48 -7.61 2.76 13.96
C GLY A 48 -8.72 2.53 12.94
N VAL A 49 -8.55 3.02 11.71
CA VAL A 49 -9.51 2.82 10.63
C VAL A 49 -8.76 2.37 9.38
N ASP A 50 -9.35 1.45 8.64
CA ASP A 50 -8.82 0.95 7.38
C ASP A 50 -9.98 0.59 6.44
N PHE A 51 -9.78 0.71 5.13
CA PHE A 51 -10.79 0.37 4.12
C PHE A 51 -10.34 -0.74 3.21
N GLU A 52 -11.23 -1.70 3.04
CA GLU A 52 -11.18 -2.65 1.95
C GLU A 52 -12.02 -2.15 0.78
N THR A 53 -11.46 -2.19 -0.42
CA THR A 53 -12.11 -1.65 -1.63
C THR A 53 -12.07 -2.65 -2.77
N ASN A 54 -12.91 -2.43 -3.78
CA ASN A 54 -12.91 -3.26 -4.98
C ASN A 54 -11.75 -2.96 -5.94
N SER A 55 -10.95 -1.91 -5.69
CA SER A 55 -9.81 -1.54 -6.54
C SER A 55 -8.84 -0.61 -5.83
N LEU A 56 -7.54 -0.80 -6.06
CA LEU A 56 -6.51 0.17 -5.67
C LEU A 56 -6.49 1.42 -6.58
N ASN A 57 -7.13 1.36 -7.75
CA ASN A 57 -7.24 2.51 -8.63
C ASN A 57 -8.42 3.40 -8.20
N VAL A 58 -8.11 4.43 -7.44
CA VAL A 58 -9.11 5.39 -6.94
C VAL A 58 -9.81 6.19 -8.06
N ARG A 59 -9.34 6.13 -9.31
CA ARG A 59 -9.97 6.83 -10.45
C ARG A 59 -11.07 6.04 -11.14
N ARG A 60 -11.30 4.79 -10.75
CA ARG A 60 -12.38 3.98 -11.31
C ARG A 60 -13.73 4.60 -10.99
N ASP A 61 -14.64 4.59 -11.96
CA ASP A 61 -16.01 5.12 -11.78
C ASP A 61 -16.85 4.22 -10.88
N ASP A 62 -16.56 2.92 -10.86
CA ASP A 62 -17.20 1.92 -10.01
C ASP A 62 -16.46 1.66 -8.68
N LEU A 63 -15.55 2.57 -8.29
CA LEU A 63 -14.87 2.47 -7.01
C LEU A 63 -15.89 2.47 -5.86
N ARG A 64 -15.78 1.48 -4.98
CA ARG A 64 -16.60 1.38 -3.79
C ARG A 64 -15.84 0.79 -2.61
N VAL A 65 -16.26 1.15 -1.43
CA VAL A 65 -15.85 0.50 -0.19
C VAL A 65 -16.53 -0.86 -0.13
N VAL A 66 -15.75 -1.90 0.16
CA VAL A 66 -16.22 -3.28 0.35
C VAL A 66 -16.38 -3.58 1.83
N GLY A 67 -15.41 -3.14 2.65
CA GLY A 67 -15.43 -3.29 4.09
C GLY A 67 -14.80 -2.10 4.79
N VAL A 68 -15.23 -1.85 6.02
CA VAL A 68 -14.65 -0.86 6.94
C VAL A 68 -14.13 -1.60 8.15
N CYS A 69 -12.90 -1.30 8.56
CA CYS A 69 -12.27 -1.90 9.73
C CYS A 69 -12.05 -0.82 10.78
N ILE A 70 -12.48 -1.06 12.02
CA ILE A 70 -12.33 -0.12 13.13
C ILE A 70 -11.72 -0.83 14.33
N SER A 71 -10.65 -0.27 14.91
CA SER A 71 -10.04 -0.71 16.15
C SER A 71 -10.10 0.39 17.21
N VAL A 72 -10.75 0.11 18.34
CA VAL A 72 -10.90 1.05 19.47
C VAL A 72 -9.96 0.73 20.63
N ALA A 73 -9.43 -0.50 20.68
CA ALA A 73 -8.53 -0.95 21.75
C ALA A 73 -7.48 -1.93 21.19
N HIS A 74 -6.41 -2.16 21.98
CA HIS A 74 -5.39 -3.15 21.64
C HIS A 74 -6.01 -4.54 21.54
N GLY A 75 -5.80 -5.22 20.42
CA GLY A 75 -6.33 -6.55 20.18
C GLY A 75 -7.85 -6.59 20.01
N SER A 76 -8.52 -5.46 19.81
CA SER A 76 -9.95 -5.40 19.55
C SER A 76 -10.21 -4.61 18.27
N ALA A 77 -10.87 -5.23 17.31
CA ALA A 77 -11.28 -4.61 16.06
C ALA A 77 -12.57 -5.22 15.52
N ARG A 78 -13.25 -4.46 14.68
CA ARG A 78 -14.49 -4.89 14.02
C ARG A 78 -14.40 -4.69 12.52
N TYR A 79 -14.85 -5.69 11.80
CA TYR A 79 -15.05 -5.65 10.36
C TYR A 79 -16.51 -5.33 10.05
N ILE A 80 -16.75 -4.31 9.25
CA ILE A 80 -18.09 -3.84 8.87
C ILE A 80 -18.24 -4.04 7.36
N PRO A 81 -18.90 -5.09 6.87
CA PRO A 81 -19.13 -5.32 5.47
C PRO A 81 -20.13 -4.33 4.91
N VAL A 82 -19.84 -3.72 3.75
CA VAL A 82 -20.71 -2.73 3.10
C VAL A 82 -20.86 -2.91 1.59
N GLY A 83 -19.99 -3.72 0.96
CA GLY A 83 -19.95 -3.82 -0.50
C GLY A 83 -19.51 -5.18 -1.05
N HIS A 84 -19.58 -6.25 -0.27
CA HIS A 84 -19.30 -7.60 -0.73
C HIS A 84 -20.35 -8.07 -1.73
N ARG A 85 -19.92 -8.86 -2.72
CA ARG A 85 -20.81 -9.55 -3.67
C ARG A 85 -21.16 -10.94 -3.18
N VAL A 86 -20.19 -11.67 -2.64
CA VAL A 86 -20.41 -12.94 -1.94
C VAL A 86 -20.80 -12.61 -0.51
N GLY A 87 -21.85 -13.25 0.01
CA GLY A 87 -22.39 -12.94 1.33
C GLY A 87 -22.98 -11.52 1.41
N TYR A 88 -23.51 -11.00 0.30
CA TYR A 88 -24.02 -9.62 0.20
C TYR A 88 -25.13 -9.33 1.21
N GLU A 89 -25.86 -10.34 1.67
CA GLU A 89 -26.90 -10.21 2.71
C GLU A 89 -26.31 -9.84 4.08
N LYS A 90 -25.00 -9.97 4.25
CA LYS A 90 -24.27 -9.56 5.45
C LYS A 90 -23.86 -8.08 5.42
N ASN A 91 -23.99 -7.41 4.27
CA ASN A 91 -23.61 -6.00 4.13
C ASN A 91 -24.54 -5.09 4.92
N LEU A 92 -23.94 -4.13 5.61
CA LEU A 92 -24.65 -3.01 6.17
C LEU A 92 -24.77 -1.87 5.14
N PRO A 93 -25.81 -1.02 5.23
CA PRO A 93 -25.96 0.12 4.33
C PRO A 93 -24.78 1.09 4.45
N TRP A 94 -24.05 1.31 3.35
CA TRP A 94 -22.86 2.16 3.34
C TRP A 94 -23.12 3.56 3.92
N HIS A 95 -24.23 4.20 3.55
CA HIS A 95 -24.55 5.55 4.02
C HIS A 95 -24.73 5.62 5.54
N GLU A 96 -25.23 4.57 6.17
CA GLU A 96 -25.40 4.48 7.63
C GLU A 96 -24.04 4.27 8.34
N VAL A 97 -23.16 3.46 7.75
CA VAL A 97 -21.79 3.26 8.28
C VAL A 97 -20.98 4.54 8.13
N LEU A 98 -21.10 5.21 6.98
CA LEU A 98 -20.44 6.49 6.73
C LEU A 98 -20.87 7.58 7.73
N GLN A 99 -22.14 7.62 8.13
CA GLN A 99 -22.62 8.54 9.17
C GLN A 99 -21.91 8.30 10.51
N ARG A 100 -21.60 7.06 10.87
CA ARG A 100 -20.86 6.73 12.10
C ARG A 100 -19.39 7.17 12.02
N LEU A 101 -18.76 7.03 10.86
CA LEU A 101 -17.40 7.56 10.64
C LEU A 101 -17.39 9.09 10.73
N TRP A 102 -18.36 9.75 10.09
CA TRP A 102 -18.52 11.20 10.19
C TRP A 102 -18.82 11.65 11.61
N TYR A 103 -19.60 10.87 12.37
CA TYR A 103 -19.89 11.12 13.77
C TYR A 103 -18.64 11.07 14.66
N LEU A 104 -17.72 10.14 14.41
CA LEU A 104 -16.41 10.11 15.09
C LEU A 104 -15.66 11.44 14.89
N ASP A 105 -15.54 11.90 13.64
CA ASP A 105 -14.84 13.14 13.31
C ASP A 105 -15.49 14.37 13.95
N THR A 106 -16.82 14.51 13.84
CA THR A 106 -17.57 15.65 14.39
C THR A 106 -17.54 15.70 15.93
N HIS A 107 -17.32 14.57 16.58
CA HIS A 107 -17.11 14.48 18.03
C HIS A 107 -15.64 14.61 18.42
N GLY A 108 -14.75 14.95 17.49
CA GLY A 108 -13.34 15.18 17.75
C GLY A 108 -12.58 13.92 18.19
N VAL A 109 -13.00 12.74 17.72
CA VAL A 109 -12.25 11.50 17.87
C VAL A 109 -11.16 11.46 16.80
N GLU A 110 -9.92 11.32 17.22
CA GLU A 110 -8.81 11.18 16.29
C GLU A 110 -8.87 9.81 15.57
N THR A 111 -8.85 9.82 14.25
CA THR A 111 -8.80 8.62 13.44
C THR A 111 -7.36 8.35 12.96
N LEU A 112 -6.93 7.10 13.03
CA LEU A 112 -5.58 6.66 12.71
C LEU A 112 -5.63 5.85 11.43
N TRP A 113 -4.90 6.33 10.42
CA TRP A 113 -4.88 5.75 9.09
C TRP A 113 -3.47 5.32 8.71
N TYR A 114 -3.34 4.27 7.93
CA TYR A 114 -2.08 3.86 7.35
C TYR A 114 -2.10 4.07 5.84
N ASN A 115 -1.41 5.09 5.35
CA ASN A 115 -1.53 5.64 4.00
C ASN A 115 -2.87 6.39 3.78
N ALA A 116 -3.21 7.29 4.72
CA ALA A 116 -4.42 8.12 4.70
C ALA A 116 -4.73 8.77 3.34
N LYS A 117 -3.71 9.04 2.54
CA LYS A 117 -3.88 9.59 1.19
C LYS A 117 -4.82 8.73 0.33
N TYR A 118 -4.73 7.40 0.45
CA TYR A 118 -5.59 6.47 -0.27
C TYR A 118 -7.01 6.47 0.31
N ASP A 119 -7.14 6.23 1.61
CA ASP A 119 -8.44 6.07 2.27
C ASP A 119 -9.27 7.36 2.25
N HIS A 120 -8.62 8.50 2.42
CA HIS A 120 -9.30 9.81 2.29
C HIS A 120 -9.75 10.08 0.85
N GLU A 121 -9.03 9.59 -0.17
CA GLU A 121 -9.50 9.70 -1.55
C GLU A 121 -10.69 8.75 -1.81
N VAL A 122 -10.67 7.56 -1.21
CA VAL A 122 -11.82 6.65 -1.24
C VAL A 122 -13.03 7.30 -0.60
N LEU A 123 -12.89 7.88 0.60
CA LEU A 123 -13.99 8.63 1.26
C LEU A 123 -14.49 9.77 0.39
N TYR A 124 -13.60 10.62 -0.11
CA TYR A 124 -13.94 11.74 -0.98
C TYR A 124 -14.79 11.32 -2.19
N ARG A 125 -14.57 10.14 -2.72
CA ARG A 125 -15.30 9.61 -3.87
C ARG A 125 -16.58 8.88 -3.49
N CYS A 126 -16.56 8.14 -2.39
CA CYS A 126 -17.69 7.31 -1.95
C CYS A 126 -18.65 8.04 -1.00
N ALA A 127 -18.25 9.18 -0.41
CA ALA A 127 -19.12 10.01 0.44
C ALA A 127 -19.92 11.07 -0.36
N ARG A 128 -20.44 10.67 -1.53
CA ARG A 128 -21.22 11.57 -2.39
C ARG A 128 -22.71 11.42 -2.14
N PHE A 129 -23.39 12.57 -2.02
CA PHE A 129 -24.85 12.64 -1.93
C PHE A 129 -25.45 11.87 -0.74
N VAL A 130 -24.70 11.72 0.35
CA VAL A 130 -25.21 11.12 1.59
C VAL A 130 -25.85 12.22 2.44
N GLN A 131 -27.13 12.04 2.76
CA GLN A 131 -27.87 13.03 3.55
C GLN A 131 -27.23 13.25 4.92
N GLY A 132 -27.02 14.51 5.28
CA GLY A 132 -26.48 14.90 6.58
C GLY A 132 -24.93 14.90 6.64
N ILE A 133 -24.26 14.47 5.60
CA ILE A 133 -22.79 14.51 5.49
C ILE A 133 -22.41 15.51 4.39
N PRO A 134 -21.37 16.34 4.58
CA PRO A 134 -20.85 17.18 3.50
C PRO A 134 -20.51 16.35 2.26
N ASP A 135 -20.87 16.85 1.08
CA ASP A 135 -20.49 16.15 -0.16
C ASP A 135 -18.98 15.99 -0.24
N ARG A 136 -18.53 14.77 -0.59
CA ARG A 136 -17.11 14.43 -0.70
C ARG A 136 -16.32 14.58 0.60
N TRP A 137 -16.98 14.30 1.73
CA TRP A 137 -16.38 14.38 3.06
C TRP A 137 -15.21 13.38 3.23
N TYR A 138 -14.22 13.79 3.98
CA TYR A 138 -13.15 12.98 4.59
C TYR A 138 -12.65 13.71 5.84
N PRO A 139 -11.99 13.05 6.82
CA PRO A 139 -11.44 13.72 8.00
C PRO A 139 -10.31 14.69 7.59
N GLU A 140 -10.48 15.98 7.90
CA GLU A 140 -9.49 17.01 7.59
C GLU A 140 -8.61 17.36 8.80
N ARG A 141 -9.17 17.28 10.00
CA ARG A 141 -8.56 17.80 11.23
C ARG A 141 -8.21 16.69 12.22
N HIS A 142 -9.13 15.79 12.48
CA HIS A 142 -9.02 14.80 13.53
C HIS A 142 -8.49 13.46 12.99
N PHE A 143 -7.34 13.51 12.31
CA PHE A 143 -6.72 12.29 11.80
C PHE A 143 -5.22 12.30 11.97
N HIS A 144 -4.63 11.12 11.97
CA HIS A 144 -3.19 10.91 11.94
C HIS A 144 -2.79 9.95 10.82
N GLU A 145 -1.70 10.28 10.13
CA GLU A 145 -1.01 9.39 9.19
C GLU A 145 0.06 8.61 9.95
N VAL A 146 -0.24 7.35 10.21
CA VAL A 146 0.61 6.50 11.05
C VAL A 146 1.94 6.17 10.37
N MET A 147 1.94 6.01 9.04
CA MET A 147 3.16 5.73 8.26
C MET A 147 4.22 6.81 8.45
N PHE A 148 3.83 8.09 8.54
CA PHE A 148 4.79 9.17 8.79
C PHE A 148 5.38 9.08 10.20
N GLY A 149 4.57 8.76 11.21
CA GLY A 149 5.06 8.52 12.57
C GLY A 149 6.06 7.37 12.63
N VAL A 150 5.78 6.28 11.93
CA VAL A 150 6.69 5.13 11.81
C VAL A 150 7.97 5.50 11.06
N TRP A 151 7.88 6.30 10.00
CA TRP A 151 9.04 6.80 9.27
C TRP A 151 9.93 7.68 10.17
N LEU A 152 9.35 8.59 10.93
CA LEU A 152 10.10 9.41 11.88
C LEU A 152 10.77 8.60 12.99
N ALA A 153 10.20 7.45 13.37
CA ALA A 153 10.77 6.56 14.37
C ALA A 153 12.01 5.79 13.86
N GLY A 154 12.22 5.71 12.53
CA GLY A 154 13.39 5.05 11.96
C GLY A 154 13.42 5.14 10.44
N CYS A 155 14.00 6.23 9.89
CA CYS A 155 13.96 6.56 8.48
C CYS A 155 14.85 5.68 7.56
N ASN A 156 15.74 4.85 8.11
CA ASN A 156 16.72 4.08 7.35
C ASN A 156 16.24 2.66 6.94
N HIS A 157 14.94 2.44 6.89
CA HIS A 157 14.37 1.16 6.49
C HIS A 157 14.00 1.12 5.01
N LYS A 158 14.06 -0.08 4.41
CA LYS A 158 13.74 -0.29 2.98
C LYS A 158 12.24 -0.15 2.67
N SER A 159 11.39 -0.37 3.66
CA SER A 159 9.93 -0.34 3.50
C SER A 159 9.26 0.23 4.74
N PHE A 160 8.23 1.04 4.49
CA PHE A 160 7.35 1.64 5.49
C PHE A 160 5.89 1.18 5.33
N GLY A 161 5.63 0.13 4.55
CA GLY A 161 4.31 -0.47 4.49
C GLY A 161 3.86 -1.00 5.86
N LEU A 162 2.55 -1.13 6.06
CA LEU A 162 1.95 -1.56 7.33
C LEU A 162 2.55 -2.88 7.84
N LYS A 163 2.57 -3.91 7.01
CA LYS A 163 3.01 -5.26 7.39
C LYS A 163 4.50 -5.32 7.79
N PRO A 164 5.45 -4.78 7.00
CA PRO A 164 6.85 -4.68 7.41
C PRO A 164 7.06 -3.83 8.68
N SER A 165 6.22 -2.83 8.91
CA SER A 165 6.30 -1.97 10.10
C SER A 165 5.77 -2.68 11.34
N ALA A 166 4.69 -3.45 11.22
CA ALA A 166 4.15 -4.27 12.28
C ALA A 166 5.13 -5.38 12.70
N ASP A 167 5.75 -6.06 11.73
CA ASP A 167 6.79 -7.05 12.03
C ASP A 167 7.96 -6.43 12.80
N ARG A 168 8.46 -5.30 12.35
CA ARG A 168 9.62 -4.61 12.93
C ARG A 168 9.36 -4.02 14.31
N LEU A 169 8.22 -3.36 14.52
CA LEU A 169 7.94 -2.62 15.74
C LEU A 169 7.09 -3.40 16.74
N LEU A 170 6.16 -4.20 16.26
CA LEU A 170 5.24 -4.97 17.10
C LEU A 170 5.66 -6.45 17.24
N GLY A 171 6.58 -6.92 16.39
CA GLY A 171 7.02 -8.32 16.37
C GLY A 171 5.95 -9.29 15.87
N VAL A 172 5.01 -8.82 15.03
CA VAL A 172 3.88 -9.61 14.54
C VAL A 172 3.93 -9.75 13.02
N THR A 173 3.68 -10.95 12.52
CA THR A 173 3.51 -11.22 11.08
C THR A 173 2.03 -11.13 10.75
N MET A 174 1.67 -10.28 9.80
CA MET A 174 0.26 -10.02 9.45
C MET A 174 -0.18 -10.87 8.24
N PRO A 175 -1.47 -11.26 8.17
CA PRO A 175 -2.04 -11.91 6.99
C PRO A 175 -1.80 -11.09 5.72
N THR A 176 -1.58 -11.78 4.59
CA THR A 176 -1.37 -11.09 3.30
C THR A 176 -2.67 -11.01 2.52
N TYR A 177 -2.80 -9.98 1.68
CA TYR A 177 -3.93 -9.85 0.74
C TYR A 177 -4.11 -11.12 -0.10
N LYS A 178 -3.01 -11.67 -0.62
CA LYS A 178 -3.04 -12.90 -1.43
C LYS A 178 -3.58 -14.11 -0.65
N ALA A 179 -3.26 -14.22 0.63
CA ALA A 179 -3.73 -15.34 1.47
C ALA A 179 -5.24 -15.27 1.71
N VAL A 180 -5.81 -14.07 1.85
CA VAL A 180 -7.26 -13.89 2.08
C VAL A 180 -8.05 -13.98 0.78
N THR A 181 -7.55 -13.38 -0.30
CA THR A 181 -8.30 -13.35 -1.57
C THR A 181 -8.14 -14.61 -2.40
N GLU A 182 -7.03 -15.34 -2.26
CA GLU A 182 -6.71 -16.51 -3.06
C GLU A 182 -6.83 -16.27 -4.58
N GLY A 183 -6.53 -15.03 -5.00
CA GLY A 183 -6.65 -14.59 -6.40
C GLY A 183 -8.02 -14.05 -6.80
N ARG A 184 -9.02 -14.06 -5.91
CA ARG A 184 -10.32 -13.39 -6.10
C ARG A 184 -10.17 -11.87 -5.94
N ASN A 185 -11.14 -11.09 -6.41
CA ASN A 185 -11.27 -9.70 -5.97
C ASN A 185 -11.77 -9.68 -4.52
N PHE A 186 -11.43 -8.64 -3.77
CA PHE A 186 -11.81 -8.57 -2.35
C PHE A 186 -13.33 -8.59 -2.13
N GLU A 187 -14.09 -8.00 -3.04
CA GLU A 187 -15.56 -8.03 -3.01
C GLU A 187 -16.18 -9.42 -3.20
N ASP A 188 -15.40 -10.37 -3.70
CA ASP A 188 -15.79 -11.78 -3.90
C ASP A 188 -15.35 -12.69 -2.73
N VAL A 189 -14.68 -12.13 -1.71
CA VAL A 189 -14.38 -12.81 -0.44
C VAL A 189 -15.62 -12.73 0.46
N ASP A 190 -15.95 -13.82 1.16
CA ASP A 190 -17.04 -13.78 2.15
C ASP A 190 -16.66 -12.83 3.30
N PRO A 191 -17.59 -12.00 3.80
CA PRO A 191 -17.33 -11.10 4.91
C PRO A 191 -16.70 -11.77 6.15
N ASP A 192 -17.07 -13.01 6.47
CA ASP A 192 -16.51 -13.72 7.62
C ASP A 192 -15.05 -14.16 7.39
N GLU A 193 -14.66 -14.44 6.14
CA GLU A 193 -13.25 -14.71 5.77
C GLU A 193 -12.41 -13.41 5.84
N ALA A 194 -13.00 -12.25 5.56
CA ALA A 194 -12.32 -10.96 5.55
C ALA A 194 -11.99 -10.41 6.95
N VAL A 195 -12.69 -10.90 8.01
CA VAL A 195 -12.61 -10.36 9.39
C VAL A 195 -11.17 -10.27 9.88
N ILE A 196 -10.45 -11.37 9.84
CA ILE A 196 -9.10 -11.43 10.43
C ILE A 196 -8.16 -10.47 9.71
N TYR A 197 -8.23 -10.40 8.39
CA TYR A 197 -7.37 -9.56 7.58
C TYR A 197 -7.61 -8.07 7.87
N GLY A 198 -8.85 -7.60 7.71
CA GLY A 198 -9.18 -6.19 7.88
C GLY A 198 -9.06 -5.73 9.34
N CYS A 199 -9.46 -6.57 10.32
CA CYS A 199 -9.29 -6.26 11.74
C CYS A 199 -7.81 -6.13 12.12
N ALA A 200 -6.94 -7.00 11.58
CA ALA A 200 -5.51 -6.94 11.82
C ALA A 200 -4.90 -5.64 11.27
N ASP A 201 -5.32 -5.18 10.09
CA ASP A 201 -4.82 -3.95 9.47
C ASP A 201 -5.22 -2.72 10.33
N ALA A 202 -6.45 -2.60 10.80
CA ALA A 202 -6.89 -1.52 11.69
C ALA A 202 -6.25 -1.57 13.10
N ASP A 203 -6.13 -2.75 13.72
CA ASP A 203 -5.53 -2.90 15.05
C ASP A 203 -4.02 -2.62 15.00
N CYS A 204 -3.30 -3.16 14.04
CA CYS A 204 -1.86 -2.88 13.89
C CYS A 204 -1.60 -1.40 13.59
N THR A 205 -2.45 -0.74 12.80
CA THR A 205 -2.37 0.72 12.56
C THR A 205 -2.46 1.46 13.88
N ARG A 206 -3.44 1.14 14.72
CA ARG A 206 -3.60 1.77 16.04
C ARG A 206 -2.43 1.45 16.99
N ARG A 207 -1.99 0.20 17.05
CA ARG A 207 -0.87 -0.23 17.89
C ARG A 207 0.45 0.44 17.49
N LEU A 208 0.70 0.61 16.19
CA LEU A 208 1.87 1.32 15.69
C LEU A 208 1.87 2.80 16.09
N TRP A 209 0.72 3.48 15.99
CA TRP A 209 0.61 4.87 16.43
C TRP A 209 0.94 5.05 17.90
N LEU A 210 0.42 4.16 18.75
CA LEU A 210 0.62 4.19 20.20
C LEU A 210 1.96 3.57 20.65
N HIS A 211 2.77 3.07 19.72
CA HIS A 211 4.06 2.48 20.06
C HIS A 211 5.02 3.55 20.63
N PRO A 212 5.71 3.30 21.78
CA PRO A 212 6.52 4.31 22.46
C PRO A 212 7.56 4.99 21.58
N LYS A 213 8.20 4.25 20.65
CA LYS A 213 9.16 4.82 19.70
C LYS A 213 8.50 5.78 18.71
N VAL A 214 7.30 5.49 18.24
CA VAL A 214 6.53 6.34 17.31
C VAL A 214 6.08 7.60 18.05
N VAL A 215 5.46 7.46 19.21
CA VAL A 215 5.03 8.58 20.05
C VAL A 215 6.20 9.54 20.34
N ALA A 216 7.34 8.99 20.77
CA ALA A 216 8.54 9.80 21.07
C ALA A 216 9.09 10.49 19.82
N ALA A 217 9.08 9.83 18.66
CA ALA A 217 9.58 10.40 17.42
C ALA A 217 8.68 11.53 16.90
N VAL A 218 7.37 11.33 16.88
CA VAL A 218 6.39 12.35 16.49
C VAL A 218 6.50 13.57 17.42
N LYS A 219 6.57 13.35 18.74
CA LYS A 219 6.74 14.44 19.71
C LYS A 219 8.02 15.25 19.48
N ARG A 220 9.14 14.57 19.21
CA ARG A 220 10.45 15.20 18.97
C ARG A 220 10.50 15.96 17.64
N GLN A 221 9.80 15.49 16.62
CA GLN A 221 9.82 16.02 15.26
C GLN A 221 8.43 16.49 14.82
N ARG A 222 7.71 17.13 15.74
CA ARG A 222 6.30 17.49 15.53
C ARG A 222 6.11 18.38 14.29
N GLU A 223 6.97 19.35 14.09
CA GLU A 223 6.87 20.27 12.94
C GLU A 223 6.99 19.52 11.60
N VAL A 224 7.91 18.57 11.51
CA VAL A 224 8.06 17.73 10.31
C VAL A 224 6.83 16.86 10.12
N TYR A 225 6.34 16.24 11.19
CA TYR A 225 5.13 15.41 11.13
C TYR A 225 3.91 16.20 10.63
N GLU A 226 3.69 17.41 11.19
CA GLU A 226 2.55 18.25 10.80
C GLU A 226 2.70 18.78 9.36
N LEU A 227 3.92 19.08 8.92
CA LEU A 227 4.20 19.46 7.54
C LEU A 227 3.84 18.33 6.57
N GLU A 228 4.34 17.12 6.82
CA GLU A 228 4.07 15.95 5.98
C GLU A 228 2.56 15.61 5.96
N ARG A 229 1.90 15.68 7.12
CA ARG A 229 0.46 15.46 7.22
C ARG A 229 -0.33 16.51 6.42
N ALA A 230 0.07 17.77 6.48
CA ALA A 230 -0.57 18.85 5.74
C ALA A 230 -0.39 18.73 4.22
N LEU A 231 0.65 18.03 3.75
CA LEU A 231 0.88 17.80 2.32
C LEU A 231 -0.05 16.72 1.71
N ILE A 232 -0.75 15.93 2.52
CA ILE A 232 -1.64 14.87 2.03
C ILE A 232 -2.71 15.45 1.10
N GLU A 233 -3.40 16.51 1.48
CA GLU A 233 -4.47 17.10 0.65
C GLU A 233 -3.95 17.79 -0.63
N PRO A 234 -2.88 18.57 -0.62
CA PRO A 234 -2.26 19.04 -1.85
C PRO A 234 -1.93 17.91 -2.83
N PHE A 235 -1.31 16.81 -2.35
CA PHE A 235 -1.00 15.67 -3.20
C PHE A 235 -2.26 14.96 -3.73
N ARG A 236 -3.29 14.79 -2.91
CA ARG A 236 -4.58 14.25 -3.35
C ARG A 236 -5.20 15.12 -4.44
N THR A 237 -5.18 16.45 -4.26
CA THR A 237 -5.67 17.41 -5.25
C THR A 237 -4.87 17.33 -6.55
N MET A 238 -3.54 17.23 -6.49
CA MET A 238 -2.70 17.03 -7.67
C MET A 238 -3.05 15.72 -8.40
N ILE A 239 -3.28 14.63 -7.66
CA ILE A 239 -3.69 13.34 -8.23
C ILE A 239 -5.07 13.44 -8.89
N ARG A 240 -6.03 14.15 -8.27
CA ARG A 240 -7.37 14.37 -8.84
C ARG A 240 -7.32 15.19 -10.13
N ASN A 241 -6.57 16.28 -10.12
CA ASN A 241 -6.44 17.17 -11.28
C ASN A 241 -5.69 16.49 -12.42
N GLY A 242 -4.75 15.60 -12.09
CA GLY A 242 -3.89 14.96 -13.06
C GLY A 242 -2.89 15.95 -13.68
N GLN A 243 -2.25 15.49 -14.72
CA GLN A 243 -1.33 16.30 -15.53
C GLN A 243 -1.84 16.32 -16.95
N TYR A 244 -1.85 17.50 -17.56
CA TYR A 244 -2.16 17.62 -18.99
C TYR A 244 -1.05 17.00 -19.82
N TRP A 245 -1.43 16.21 -20.78
CA TRP A 245 -0.55 15.66 -21.80
C TRP A 245 -1.05 16.10 -23.18
N ASP A 246 -0.11 16.52 -24.03
CA ASP A 246 -0.39 16.75 -25.43
C ASP A 246 -0.23 15.42 -26.18
N ASP A 247 -1.35 14.74 -26.40
CA ASP A 247 -1.37 13.41 -27.05
C ASP A 247 -0.80 13.46 -28.47
N ALA A 248 -1.01 14.56 -29.21
CA ALA A 248 -0.47 14.71 -30.53
C ALA A 248 1.06 14.86 -30.55
N HIS A 249 1.58 15.61 -29.56
CA HIS A 249 3.03 15.73 -29.38
C HIS A 249 3.63 14.40 -28.91
N LEU A 250 3.00 13.71 -27.96
CA LEU A 250 3.43 12.38 -27.49
C LEU A 250 3.51 11.38 -28.63
N ALA A 251 2.48 11.31 -29.50
CA ALA A 251 2.49 10.42 -30.66
C ALA A 251 3.68 10.73 -31.61
N THR A 252 4.00 12.00 -31.78
CA THR A 252 5.16 12.45 -32.57
C THR A 252 6.47 12.01 -31.96
N VAL A 253 6.63 12.19 -30.64
CA VAL A 253 7.81 11.76 -29.87
C VAL A 253 7.96 10.24 -29.88
N GLU A 254 6.87 9.49 -29.69
CA GLU A 254 6.85 8.03 -29.73
C GLU A 254 7.28 7.50 -31.11
N ALA A 255 6.72 8.08 -32.18
CA ALA A 255 7.10 7.72 -33.54
C ALA A 255 8.59 7.99 -33.81
N HIS A 256 9.10 9.15 -33.38
CA HIS A 256 10.51 9.50 -33.49
C HIS A 256 11.42 8.55 -32.73
N LEU A 257 11.13 8.31 -31.46
CA LEU A 257 11.89 7.39 -30.60
C LEU A 257 11.84 5.96 -31.13
N GLY A 258 10.67 5.51 -31.60
CA GLY A 258 10.50 4.20 -32.23
C GLY A 258 11.36 4.02 -33.49
N ALA A 259 11.46 5.07 -34.32
CA ALA A 259 12.34 5.08 -35.50
C ALA A 259 13.80 5.03 -35.08
N GLU A 260 14.22 5.81 -34.08
CA GLU A 260 15.60 5.81 -33.56
C GLU A 260 15.98 4.47 -32.94
N VAL A 261 15.11 3.85 -32.16
CA VAL A 261 15.33 2.50 -31.60
C VAL A 261 15.49 1.48 -32.72
N LYS A 262 14.62 1.49 -33.72
CA LYS A 262 14.75 0.60 -34.89
C LYS A 262 16.04 0.83 -35.65
N ARG A 263 16.45 2.10 -35.84
CA ARG A 263 17.72 2.44 -36.48
C ARG A 263 18.91 1.92 -35.69
N LYS A 264 18.93 2.13 -34.37
CA LYS A 264 19.99 1.66 -33.50
C LYS A 264 20.03 0.13 -33.42
N ASN A 265 18.88 -0.52 -33.33
CA ASN A 265 18.80 -1.98 -33.32
C ASN A 265 19.35 -2.60 -34.62
N LYS A 266 19.18 -1.97 -35.77
CA LYS A 266 19.82 -2.43 -37.02
C LYS A 266 21.35 -2.38 -36.95
N LEU A 267 21.93 -1.48 -36.13
CA LEU A 267 23.39 -1.40 -35.95
C LEU A 267 23.92 -2.49 -35.01
N VAL A 268 23.04 -3.05 -34.16
CA VAL A 268 23.41 -4.06 -33.16
C VAL A 268 22.95 -5.48 -33.51
N THR A 269 22.05 -5.65 -34.50
CA THR A 269 21.58 -6.98 -34.89
C THR A 269 22.62 -7.76 -35.68
N PRO A 270 22.71 -9.09 -35.52
CA PRO A 270 23.71 -9.94 -36.13
C PRO A 270 23.85 -9.83 -37.67
N ALA A 271 22.75 -9.55 -38.36
CA ALA A 271 22.71 -9.59 -39.83
C ALA A 271 23.31 -8.37 -40.56
N SER A 272 23.53 -7.22 -39.89
CA SER A 272 23.91 -5.98 -40.61
C SER A 272 24.73 -4.95 -39.83
N GLY A 273 24.97 -5.13 -38.52
CA GLY A 273 25.67 -4.15 -37.68
C GLY A 273 27.13 -4.49 -37.37
N ILE A 274 27.88 -3.48 -36.90
CA ILE A 274 29.28 -3.68 -36.47
C ILE A 274 29.37 -4.74 -35.36
N ILE A 275 28.47 -4.70 -34.40
CA ILE A 275 28.40 -5.65 -33.28
C ILE A 275 27.96 -7.05 -33.76
N GLY A 276 27.06 -7.10 -34.76
CA GLY A 276 26.68 -8.34 -35.42
C GLY A 276 27.87 -9.01 -36.10
N ARG A 277 28.68 -8.27 -36.84
CA ARG A 277 29.90 -8.80 -37.46
C ARG A 277 30.93 -9.27 -36.42
N ILE A 278 31.08 -8.55 -35.33
CA ILE A 278 31.94 -8.96 -34.20
C ILE A 278 31.37 -10.22 -33.53
N SER A 279 30.06 -10.29 -33.33
CA SER A 279 29.39 -11.48 -32.79
C SER A 279 29.54 -12.71 -33.69
N ASP A 280 29.39 -12.54 -35.02
CA ASP A 280 29.56 -13.63 -35.99
C ASP A 280 31.03 -14.11 -36.04
N GLN A 281 31.96 -13.19 -35.88
CA GLN A 281 33.38 -13.51 -35.84
C GLN A 281 33.76 -14.30 -34.55
N ILE A 282 33.12 -13.95 -33.41
CA ILE A 282 33.27 -14.67 -32.13
C ILE A 282 32.53 -16.02 -32.19
N ARG A 283 31.37 -16.09 -32.84
CA ARG A 283 30.64 -17.35 -33.04
C ARG A 283 31.45 -18.38 -33.83
N SER A 284 32.23 -17.92 -34.79
CA SER A 284 33.13 -18.80 -35.54
C SER A 284 34.27 -19.37 -34.68
N MET A 285 34.58 -18.71 -33.56
CA MET A 285 35.65 -19.10 -32.63
C MET A 285 35.14 -19.95 -31.45
N ASP A 286 33.84 -19.89 -31.10
CA ASP A 286 33.34 -20.44 -29.83
C ASP A 286 32.14 -21.39 -29.97
N GLY A 287 32.02 -22.10 -31.08
CA GLY A 287 31.09 -23.24 -31.23
C GLY A 287 29.59 -22.90 -31.36
N GLY A 288 29.19 -21.65 -31.67
CA GLY A 288 27.87 -21.40 -32.22
C GLY A 288 26.80 -20.76 -31.31
N ALA A 289 27.15 -20.28 -30.11
CA ALA A 289 26.17 -19.59 -29.24
C ALA A 289 25.78 -18.20 -29.76
N THR A 290 24.47 -17.90 -29.75
CA THR A 290 23.92 -16.57 -30.10
C THR A 290 23.95 -15.65 -28.90
N LEU A 291 24.60 -14.48 -29.01
CA LEU A 291 24.54 -13.45 -27.96
C LEU A 291 23.18 -12.74 -27.98
N ASN A 292 22.46 -12.80 -26.88
CA ASN A 292 21.25 -12.02 -26.68
C ASN A 292 21.61 -10.68 -26.02
N PHE A 293 21.49 -9.57 -26.77
CA PHE A 293 21.80 -8.24 -26.27
C PHE A 293 20.78 -7.71 -25.23
N ASP A 294 19.62 -8.33 -25.10
CA ASP A 294 18.63 -8.01 -24.08
C ASP A 294 18.89 -8.77 -22.74
N ALA A 295 19.92 -9.61 -22.71
CA ALA A 295 20.35 -10.34 -21.52
C ALA A 295 21.63 -9.72 -20.91
N PRO A 296 21.53 -8.89 -19.86
CA PRO A 296 22.68 -8.16 -19.29
C PRO A 296 23.84 -9.07 -18.89
N ALA A 297 23.56 -10.27 -18.38
CA ALA A 297 24.60 -11.24 -17.98
C ALA A 297 25.40 -11.78 -19.19
N GLN A 298 24.74 -12.04 -20.32
CA GLN A 298 25.41 -12.47 -21.55
C GLN A 298 26.24 -11.34 -22.14
N VAL A 299 25.73 -10.13 -22.13
CA VAL A 299 26.44 -8.92 -22.59
C VAL A 299 27.67 -8.66 -21.73
N ALA A 300 27.55 -8.76 -20.41
CA ALA A 300 28.66 -8.61 -19.48
C ALA A 300 29.76 -9.70 -19.73
N SER A 301 29.35 -10.96 -19.86
CA SER A 301 30.27 -12.07 -20.17
C SER A 301 30.99 -11.89 -21.51
N PHE A 302 30.29 -11.38 -22.51
CA PHE A 302 30.84 -11.04 -23.81
C PHE A 302 31.95 -9.98 -23.71
N PHE A 303 31.69 -8.84 -23.01
CA PHE A 303 32.72 -7.82 -22.83
C PHE A 303 33.89 -8.27 -21.99
N LEU A 304 33.66 -9.11 -20.96
CA LEU A 304 34.72 -9.72 -20.16
C LEU A 304 35.56 -10.68 -21.01
N GLY A 305 34.92 -11.47 -21.87
CA GLY A 305 35.65 -12.35 -22.84
C GLY A 305 36.53 -11.57 -23.80
N LEU A 306 36.12 -10.35 -24.17
CA LEU A 306 36.96 -9.45 -24.98
C LEU A 306 38.04 -8.71 -24.17
N ARG A 307 38.18 -8.98 -22.87
CA ARG A 307 39.07 -8.25 -21.94
C ARG A 307 38.83 -6.74 -21.92
N ILE A 308 37.62 -6.31 -22.21
CA ILE A 308 37.17 -4.90 -22.08
C ILE A 308 36.79 -4.68 -20.62
N ALA A 309 37.45 -3.74 -19.95
CA ALA A 309 37.12 -3.37 -18.60
C ALA A 309 35.71 -2.78 -18.57
N LEU A 310 34.77 -3.42 -17.83
CA LEU A 310 33.47 -2.86 -17.53
C LEU A 310 33.65 -1.83 -16.41
N VAL A 311 33.29 -0.59 -16.69
CA VAL A 311 33.20 0.45 -15.64
C VAL A 311 32.08 0.05 -14.70
N GLU A 312 32.38 -0.23 -13.44
CA GLU A 312 31.37 -0.44 -12.41
C GLU A 312 30.45 0.79 -12.35
N LYS A 313 29.15 0.57 -12.55
CA LYS A 313 28.18 1.60 -12.21
C LYS A 313 28.25 1.82 -10.71
N THR A 314 28.75 2.98 -10.30
CA THR A 314 28.56 3.47 -8.94
C THR A 314 27.07 3.44 -8.63
N LYS A 315 26.73 2.76 -7.54
CA LYS A 315 25.37 2.64 -7.01
C LYS A 315 24.78 3.97 -6.63
#